data_3d084a8895fb9c11db12268cd6f47c3e
#
_entry.id   3d084a8895fb9c11db12268cd6f47c3e
#
_cell.length_a   1.000
_cell.length_b   1.000
_cell.length_c   1.000
_cell.angle_alpha   90.00
_cell.angle_beta   90.00
_cell.angle_gamma   90.00
#
_symmetry.space_group_name_H-M   'P 1'
#
loop_
_entity.id
_entity.type
_entity.pdbx_description
1 polymer ?
#
loop_
_entity_poly.entity_id
_entity_poly.type
_entity_poly.pdbx_seq_one_letter_code
_entity_poly.pdbx_strand_id
1 'polypeptide(L)'
;MLSLAAVIVLAGCSSDPETLKTANDSFQKSEASIPGFSPLASGGVMLPKADDTYALPNIAVKKGENIDIRPPSTPLAIIENSLTQFDGERALIMYPEQQASVYNLQQVERLLKEDGISSTTNGAILTTDWAPTGRIGDKSGTEIKYQVEQVMAQDASALAVSVLQMRRDGVIFTPSVSDKQRYTSERLNRIVSALTSAYNKQQQDLSSASVGAVASQIIQDLNGQTALAMNVNFGQAWEKLGSALPKVGFAIKSETAGKGYRELKYSALKKEDWLRMGTELPELENGTYQMQISDHGRQSSVVISDEKGKALSGDSAARIYQAISNLIAR
;
A
#
# COMPACT_ATOMS: atom_id res chain seq x y z
N MET A 1 34.26 6.49 42.08
CA MET A 1 32.87 6.75 41.71
C MET A 1 32.53 5.85 40.53
N LEU A 2 31.87 4.72 40.80
CA LEU A 2 31.43 3.78 39.76
C LEU A 2 30.06 4.24 39.25
N SER A 3 29.98 4.60 37.95
CA SER A 3 28.71 4.91 37.29
C SER A 3 28.07 3.60 36.85
N LEU A 4 26.97 3.23 37.50
CA LEU A 4 26.13 2.09 37.15
C LEU A 4 25.25 2.48 35.95
N ALA A 5 25.60 2.04 34.74
CA ALA A 5 24.76 2.19 33.57
C ALA A 5 23.60 1.17 33.66
N ALA A 6 22.40 1.66 33.96
CA ALA A 6 21.17 0.86 33.92
C ALA A 6 20.80 0.60 32.45
N VAL A 7 21.03 -0.62 31.96
CA VAL A 7 20.50 -1.11 30.69
C VAL A 7 19.02 -1.41 30.91
N ILE A 8 18.14 -0.52 30.44
CA ILE A 8 16.71 -0.78 30.35
C ILE A 8 16.52 -1.75 29.19
N VAL A 9 16.36 -3.04 29.50
CA VAL A 9 15.88 -4.04 28.56
C VAL A 9 14.41 -3.74 28.34
N LEU A 10 14.07 -3.13 27.22
CA LEU A 10 12.72 -3.08 26.70
C LEU A 10 12.33 -4.53 26.36
N ALA A 11 11.73 -5.24 27.32
CA ALA A 11 10.98 -6.44 27.07
C ALA A 11 9.75 -6.01 26.24
N GLY A 12 9.96 -5.90 24.92
CA GLY A 12 8.84 -5.84 23.99
C GLY A 12 7.98 -7.07 24.28
N CYS A 13 6.68 -6.88 24.45
CA CYS A 13 5.72 -7.96 24.50
C CYS A 13 5.81 -8.75 23.19
N SER A 14 6.70 -9.73 23.13
CA SER A 14 6.63 -10.77 22.13
C SER A 14 5.44 -11.63 22.53
N SER A 15 4.27 -11.34 21.96
CA SER A 15 3.16 -12.29 22.01
C SER A 15 3.71 -13.61 21.51
N ASP A 16 3.72 -14.62 22.38
CA ASP A 16 4.15 -15.96 22.04
C ASP A 16 3.43 -16.39 20.77
N PRO A 17 4.15 -16.74 19.66
CA PRO A 17 3.53 -17.18 18.42
C PRO A 17 2.53 -18.33 18.60
N GLU A 18 2.70 -19.15 19.59
CA GLU A 18 1.80 -20.26 19.93
C GLU A 18 0.48 -19.74 20.50
N THR A 19 0.48 -18.69 21.32
CA THR A 19 -0.76 -18.12 21.87
C THR A 19 -1.62 -17.43 20.81
N LEU A 20 -1.01 -16.97 19.72
CA LEU A 20 -1.74 -16.42 18.57
C LEU A 20 -2.42 -17.51 17.72
N LYS A 21 -1.97 -18.77 17.82
CA LYS A 21 -2.46 -19.88 17.00
C LYS A 21 -3.51 -20.71 17.71
N THR A 22 -3.43 -20.79 19.03
CA THR A 22 -4.21 -21.75 19.79
C THR A 22 -5.12 -21.03 20.79
N ALA A 23 -6.41 -21.18 20.61
CA ALA A 23 -7.40 -20.83 21.61
C ALA A 23 -7.76 -22.07 22.47
N ASN A 24 -6.95 -23.11 22.45
CA ASN A 24 -7.24 -24.40 23.04
C ASN A 24 -7.67 -24.32 24.51
N ASP A 25 -6.90 -23.62 25.30
CA ASP A 25 -7.19 -23.50 26.74
C ASP A 25 -8.50 -22.79 27.02
N SER A 26 -8.87 -21.81 26.20
CA SER A 26 -10.12 -21.07 26.33
C SER A 26 -11.32 -21.88 25.85
N PHE A 27 -11.18 -22.59 24.73
CA PHE A 27 -12.28 -23.37 24.15
C PHE A 27 -12.48 -24.73 24.81
N GLN A 28 -11.43 -25.39 25.32
CA GLN A 28 -11.57 -26.66 26.03
C GLN A 28 -12.07 -26.49 27.46
N LYS A 29 -11.69 -25.42 28.14
CA LYS A 29 -12.19 -25.13 29.49
C LYS A 29 -13.64 -24.64 29.52
N SER A 30 -14.16 -24.12 28.41
CA SER A 30 -15.52 -23.60 28.34
C SER A 30 -16.60 -24.69 28.32
N GLU A 31 -16.28 -25.92 27.96
CA GLU A 31 -17.29 -27.01 27.97
C GLU A 31 -17.80 -27.33 29.38
N ALA A 32 -16.98 -27.12 30.42
CA ALA A 32 -17.38 -27.35 31.82
C ALA A 32 -18.22 -26.21 32.42
N SER A 33 -18.30 -25.04 31.76
CA SER A 33 -18.93 -23.85 32.28
C SER A 33 -20.12 -23.32 31.48
N ILE A 34 -20.39 -23.89 30.29
CA ILE A 34 -21.57 -23.50 29.51
C ILE A 34 -22.78 -24.23 30.12
N PRO A 35 -23.76 -23.52 30.71
CA PRO A 35 -24.98 -24.15 31.17
C PRO A 35 -25.63 -24.90 29.98
N GLY A 36 -25.98 -26.14 30.19
CA GLY A 36 -26.73 -26.92 29.17
C GLY A 36 -27.94 -26.10 28.70
N PHE A 37 -28.20 -26.08 27.40
CA PHE A 37 -29.39 -25.45 26.86
C PHE A 37 -30.63 -26.13 27.50
N SER A 38 -31.38 -25.39 28.31
CA SER A 38 -32.65 -25.85 28.84
C SER A 38 -33.75 -25.25 27.97
N PRO A 39 -34.60 -26.08 27.34
CA PRO A 39 -35.75 -25.53 26.66
C PRO A 39 -36.59 -24.67 27.57
N LEU A 40 -37.13 -23.58 27.09
CA LEU A 40 -38.06 -22.74 27.82
C LEU A 40 -39.22 -23.61 28.34
N ALA A 41 -39.44 -23.62 29.67
CA ALA A 41 -40.60 -24.28 30.24
C ALA A 41 -41.85 -23.57 29.72
N SER A 42 -42.77 -24.31 29.13
CA SER A 42 -43.94 -23.77 28.43
C SER A 42 -44.94 -23.05 29.38
N GLY A 43 -44.84 -23.27 30.70
CA GLY A 43 -45.76 -22.66 31.68
C GLY A 43 -47.26 -22.86 31.31
N GLY A 44 -47.59 -23.88 30.55
CA GLY A 44 -48.96 -24.14 30.05
C GLY A 44 -49.30 -23.51 28.68
N VAL A 45 -48.36 -22.80 28.09
CA VAL A 45 -48.53 -22.23 26.73
C VAL A 45 -47.95 -23.18 25.71
N MET A 46 -48.70 -23.50 24.61
CA MET A 46 -48.15 -24.28 23.50
C MET A 46 -47.06 -23.46 22.77
N LEU A 47 -45.84 -23.95 22.83
CA LEU A 47 -44.75 -23.35 22.09
C LEU A 47 -44.87 -23.73 20.58
N PRO A 48 -44.55 -22.81 19.66
CA PRO A 48 -44.51 -23.13 18.25
C PRO A 48 -43.52 -24.26 17.98
N LYS A 49 -43.81 -25.09 16.98
CA LYS A 49 -42.88 -26.14 16.52
C LYS A 49 -41.55 -25.50 16.09
N ALA A 50 -40.42 -26.11 16.50
CA ALA A 50 -39.12 -25.67 16.06
C ALA A 50 -39.05 -25.63 14.53
N ASP A 51 -38.47 -24.54 14.01
CA ASP A 51 -38.22 -24.41 12.57
C ASP A 51 -36.93 -25.13 12.22
N ASP A 52 -37.06 -26.22 11.50
CA ASP A 52 -35.94 -27.08 11.07
C ASP A 52 -35.09 -26.41 9.96
N THR A 53 -35.54 -25.28 9.38
CA THR A 53 -34.84 -24.57 8.32
C THR A 53 -33.45 -24.08 8.80
N TYR A 54 -33.30 -23.80 10.09
CA TYR A 54 -32.06 -23.35 10.71
C TYR A 54 -31.44 -24.43 11.63
N ALA A 55 -31.88 -25.67 11.53
CA ALA A 55 -31.28 -26.75 12.30
C ALA A 55 -29.81 -26.95 11.86
N LEU A 56 -28.91 -26.98 12.83
CA LEU A 56 -27.51 -27.29 12.57
C LEU A 56 -27.41 -28.77 12.13
N PRO A 57 -26.73 -29.07 11.03
CA PRO A 57 -26.54 -30.46 10.61
C PRO A 57 -25.79 -31.22 11.71
N ASN A 58 -26.23 -32.45 11.99
CA ASN A 58 -25.57 -33.33 12.94
C ASN A 58 -24.27 -33.88 12.33
N ILE A 59 -23.22 -33.07 12.37
CA ILE A 59 -21.90 -33.43 11.85
C ILE A 59 -21.03 -33.83 13.04
N ALA A 60 -20.41 -34.99 12.96
CA ALA A 60 -19.40 -35.43 13.90
C ALA A 60 -18.17 -34.53 13.74
N VAL A 61 -18.07 -33.48 14.55
CA VAL A 61 -16.92 -32.57 14.54
C VAL A 61 -15.77 -33.26 15.27
N LYS A 62 -14.68 -33.56 14.56
CA LYS A 62 -13.42 -33.94 15.18
C LYS A 62 -12.81 -32.67 15.82
N LYS A 63 -12.76 -32.64 17.13
CA LYS A 63 -12.04 -31.59 17.86
C LYS A 63 -10.54 -31.77 17.60
N GLY A 64 -9.90 -30.76 17.05
CA GLY A 64 -8.45 -30.72 16.89
C GLY A 64 -7.78 -30.24 18.19
N GLU A 65 -6.58 -30.73 18.45
CA GLU A 65 -5.81 -30.33 19.64
C GLU A 65 -5.27 -28.90 19.57
N ASN A 66 -5.25 -28.27 18.40
CA ASN A 66 -4.75 -26.92 18.20
C ASN A 66 -5.62 -26.18 17.20
N ILE A 67 -6.42 -25.24 17.67
CA ILE A 67 -7.29 -24.42 16.83
C ILE A 67 -6.53 -23.17 16.41
N ASP A 68 -6.30 -22.97 15.12
CA ASP A 68 -5.75 -21.73 14.59
C ASP A 68 -6.87 -20.70 14.45
N ILE A 69 -6.88 -19.70 15.32
CA ILE A 69 -7.89 -18.63 15.36
C ILE A 69 -7.54 -17.45 14.44
N ARG A 70 -6.43 -17.48 13.73
CA ARG A 70 -6.08 -16.43 12.78
C ARG A 70 -7.06 -16.41 11.60
N PRO A 71 -7.40 -15.22 11.08
CA PRO A 71 -8.20 -15.14 9.86
C PRO A 71 -7.58 -15.96 8.73
N PRO A 72 -8.38 -16.60 7.85
CA PRO A 72 -7.85 -17.26 6.68
C PRO A 72 -7.12 -16.24 5.79
N SER A 73 -5.93 -16.61 5.30
CA SER A 73 -5.24 -15.81 4.30
C SER A 73 -5.95 -15.98 2.96
N THR A 74 -6.19 -14.87 2.27
CA THR A 74 -6.79 -14.85 0.93
C THR A 74 -5.88 -14.09 -0.03
N PRO A 75 -5.88 -14.41 -1.33
CA PRO A 75 -5.20 -13.57 -2.31
C PRO A 75 -5.83 -12.18 -2.35
N LEU A 76 -5.01 -11.13 -2.41
CA LEU A 76 -5.44 -9.74 -2.41
C LEU A 76 -5.32 -9.14 -3.81
N ALA A 77 -6.35 -8.43 -4.26
CA ALA A 77 -6.36 -7.70 -5.53
C ALA A 77 -5.56 -6.39 -5.42
N ILE A 78 -4.24 -6.52 -5.26
CA ILE A 78 -3.29 -5.39 -5.07
C ILE A 78 -3.05 -4.65 -6.38
N ILE A 79 -3.15 -5.35 -7.51
CA ILE A 79 -2.97 -4.79 -8.85
C ILE A 79 -4.29 -4.17 -9.29
N GLU A 80 -4.24 -2.98 -9.83
CA GLU A 80 -5.43 -2.30 -10.36
C GLU A 80 -6.11 -3.13 -11.45
N ASN A 81 -7.45 -3.25 -11.38
CA ASN A 81 -8.26 -4.07 -12.28
C ASN A 81 -7.91 -5.55 -12.27
N SER A 82 -7.37 -6.08 -11.17
CA SER A 82 -7.08 -7.49 -11.00
C SER A 82 -8.21 -8.25 -10.32
N LEU A 83 -8.25 -9.56 -10.57
CA LEU A 83 -9.11 -10.51 -9.91
C LEU A 83 -8.26 -11.57 -9.21
N THR A 84 -8.66 -11.97 -8.03
CA THR A 84 -7.94 -12.97 -7.23
C THR A 84 -8.82 -14.13 -6.86
N GLN A 85 -8.22 -15.32 -6.78
CA GLN A 85 -8.92 -16.54 -6.44
C GLN A 85 -7.98 -17.53 -5.74
N PHE A 86 -8.55 -18.38 -4.89
CA PHE A 86 -7.93 -19.64 -4.45
C PHE A 86 -8.78 -20.80 -4.99
N ASP A 87 -8.18 -21.71 -5.76
CA ASP A 87 -8.87 -22.80 -6.45
C ASP A 87 -8.87 -24.14 -5.69
N GLY A 88 -8.43 -24.14 -4.45
CA GLY A 88 -8.24 -25.33 -3.61
C GLY A 88 -6.80 -25.82 -3.56
N GLU A 89 -5.98 -25.50 -4.55
CA GLU A 89 -4.56 -25.85 -4.65
C GLU A 89 -3.65 -24.62 -4.77
N ARG A 90 -4.09 -23.61 -5.53
CA ARG A 90 -3.30 -22.44 -5.91
C ARG A 90 -4.00 -21.16 -5.53
N ALA A 91 -3.21 -20.18 -5.08
CA ALA A 91 -3.62 -18.77 -5.05
C ALA A 91 -3.19 -18.13 -6.37
N LEU A 92 -4.09 -17.43 -7.02
CA LEU A 92 -3.83 -16.77 -8.30
C LEU A 92 -4.36 -15.33 -8.31
N ILE A 93 -3.68 -14.49 -9.11
CA ILE A 93 -4.08 -13.15 -9.43
C ILE A 93 -4.05 -12.98 -10.95
N MET A 94 -5.18 -12.57 -11.52
CA MET A 94 -5.33 -12.23 -12.93
C MET A 94 -5.30 -10.71 -13.08
N TYR A 95 -4.57 -10.19 -14.04
CA TYR A 95 -4.36 -8.76 -14.25
C TYR A 95 -4.27 -8.43 -15.74
N PRO A 96 -4.52 -7.16 -16.15
CA PRO A 96 -4.42 -6.73 -17.54
C PRO A 96 -3.03 -7.01 -18.12
N GLU A 97 -2.95 -7.42 -19.40
CA GLU A 97 -1.69 -7.77 -20.08
C GLU A 97 -0.67 -6.62 -20.05
N GLN A 98 -1.12 -5.37 -20.09
CA GLN A 98 -0.25 -4.19 -20.04
C GLN A 98 0.64 -4.15 -18.79
N GLN A 99 0.27 -4.86 -17.74
CA GLN A 99 1.02 -4.95 -16.48
C GLN A 99 1.97 -6.16 -16.43
N ALA A 100 1.96 -7.03 -17.46
CA ALA A 100 2.81 -8.21 -17.51
C ALA A 100 4.32 -7.90 -17.50
N SER A 101 4.72 -6.71 -17.91
CA SER A 101 6.11 -6.25 -17.81
C SER A 101 6.59 -6.08 -16.37
N VAL A 102 5.67 -5.81 -15.43
CA VAL A 102 5.95 -5.66 -14.01
C VAL A 102 5.79 -6.99 -13.27
N TYR A 103 4.69 -7.71 -13.56
CA TYR A 103 4.30 -8.94 -12.86
C TYR A 103 4.57 -10.15 -13.75
N ASN A 104 5.83 -10.61 -13.78
CA ASN A 104 6.26 -11.78 -14.56
C ASN A 104 7.29 -12.60 -13.80
N LEU A 105 7.58 -13.81 -14.27
CA LEU A 105 8.49 -14.74 -13.60
C LEU A 105 9.91 -14.20 -13.46
N GLN A 106 10.40 -13.40 -14.40
CA GLN A 106 11.74 -12.82 -14.32
C GLN A 106 11.84 -11.86 -13.13
N GLN A 107 10.83 -11.05 -12.91
CA GLN A 107 10.78 -10.15 -11.76
C GLN A 107 10.58 -10.92 -10.45
N VAL A 108 9.77 -11.99 -10.46
CA VAL A 108 9.61 -12.89 -9.31
C VAL A 108 10.95 -13.56 -8.95
N GLU A 109 11.68 -14.06 -9.93
CA GLU A 109 13.00 -14.68 -9.72
C GLU A 109 14.00 -13.71 -9.10
N ARG A 110 14.03 -12.46 -9.60
CA ARG A 110 14.87 -11.41 -9.02
C ARG A 110 14.52 -11.15 -7.56
N LEU A 111 13.23 -11.02 -7.25
CA LEU A 111 12.76 -10.78 -5.89
C LEU A 111 13.14 -11.93 -4.94
N LEU A 112 12.92 -13.18 -5.38
CA LEU A 112 13.28 -14.35 -4.58
C LEU A 112 14.79 -14.41 -4.31
N LYS A 113 15.61 -14.06 -5.29
CA LYS A 113 17.06 -13.98 -5.13
C LYS A 113 17.47 -12.89 -4.13
N GLU A 114 16.83 -11.75 -4.15
CA GLU A 114 17.02 -10.66 -3.16
C GLU A 114 16.66 -11.12 -1.75
N ASP A 115 15.60 -11.95 -1.63
CA ASP A 115 15.16 -12.57 -0.38
C ASP A 115 16.06 -13.77 0.05
N GLY A 116 17.10 -14.11 -0.72
CA GLY A 116 17.98 -15.25 -0.45
C GLY A 116 17.36 -16.61 -0.76
N ILE A 117 16.28 -16.66 -1.53
CA ILE A 117 15.58 -17.88 -1.92
C ILE A 117 16.04 -18.32 -3.32
N SER A 118 16.70 -19.46 -3.40
CA SER A 118 17.09 -20.06 -4.68
C SER A 118 15.87 -20.57 -5.44
N SER A 119 15.88 -20.38 -6.77
CA SER A 119 14.82 -20.84 -7.65
C SER A 119 15.36 -21.26 -9.01
N THR A 120 14.56 -22.04 -9.72
CA THR A 120 14.84 -22.50 -11.10
C THR A 120 13.61 -22.22 -11.96
N THR A 121 13.82 -21.56 -13.09
CA THR A 121 12.77 -21.26 -14.06
C THR A 121 12.88 -22.19 -15.25
N ASN A 122 11.76 -22.81 -15.63
CA ASN A 122 11.63 -23.65 -16.82
C ASN A 122 10.34 -23.26 -17.56
N GLY A 123 10.48 -22.51 -18.66
CA GLY A 123 9.36 -21.97 -19.41
C GLY A 123 8.51 -21.02 -18.56
N ALA A 124 7.24 -21.33 -18.43
CA ALA A 124 6.26 -20.54 -17.67
C ALA A 124 6.18 -20.94 -16.19
N ILE A 125 7.09 -21.74 -15.68
CA ILE A 125 7.08 -22.28 -14.33
C ILE A 125 8.41 -21.96 -13.63
N LEU A 126 8.31 -21.36 -12.45
CA LEU A 126 9.40 -21.13 -11.52
C LEU A 126 9.20 -22.00 -10.28
N THR A 127 10.22 -22.76 -9.89
CA THR A 127 10.20 -23.60 -8.69
C THR A 127 11.26 -23.09 -7.71
N THR A 128 10.87 -22.85 -6.45
CA THR A 128 11.82 -22.45 -5.41
C THR A 128 12.50 -23.68 -4.81
N ASP A 129 13.67 -23.47 -4.23
CA ASP A 129 14.17 -24.39 -3.21
C ASP A 129 13.40 -24.18 -1.89
N TRP A 130 13.83 -24.87 -0.81
CA TRP A 130 13.23 -24.72 0.50
C TRP A 130 13.30 -23.28 0.97
N ALA A 131 12.17 -22.68 1.23
CA ALA A 131 12.04 -21.31 1.68
C ALA A 131 11.29 -21.27 3.01
N PRO A 132 11.69 -20.38 3.95
CA PRO A 132 10.94 -20.17 5.17
C PRO A 132 9.52 -19.66 4.83
N THR A 133 8.55 -19.95 5.69
CA THR A 133 7.16 -19.49 5.49
C THR A 133 7.07 -17.97 5.45
N GLY A 134 7.97 -17.30 6.16
CA GLY A 134 8.00 -15.84 6.30
C GLY A 134 6.84 -15.28 7.13
N ARG A 135 6.09 -16.13 7.83
CA ARG A 135 4.96 -15.73 8.69
C ARG A 135 5.40 -15.70 10.15
N ILE A 136 5.04 -14.60 10.81
CA ILE A 136 5.18 -14.51 12.27
C ILE A 136 4.21 -15.50 12.90
N GLY A 137 4.71 -16.31 13.82
CA GLY A 137 3.91 -17.27 14.56
C GLY A 137 3.76 -18.64 13.90
N ASP A 138 4.45 -18.93 12.82
CA ASP A 138 4.59 -20.31 12.35
C ASP A 138 5.58 -21.10 13.21
N LYS A 139 5.38 -22.42 13.28
CA LYS A 139 6.32 -23.28 14.02
C LYS A 139 7.71 -23.15 13.39
N SER A 140 8.71 -22.99 14.24
CA SER A 140 10.10 -22.96 13.82
C SER A 140 10.45 -24.18 12.96
N GLY A 141 11.39 -24.05 12.03
CA GLY A 141 11.80 -25.13 11.13
C GLY A 141 10.80 -25.49 10.05
N THR A 142 9.68 -24.75 9.91
CA THR A 142 8.73 -24.96 8.80
C THR A 142 9.22 -24.28 7.53
N GLU A 143 9.45 -25.08 6.48
CA GLU A 143 9.90 -24.65 5.17
C GLU A 143 9.02 -25.19 4.05
N ILE A 144 8.94 -24.47 2.96
CA ILE A 144 8.04 -24.76 1.84
C ILE A 144 8.80 -24.63 0.52
N LYS A 145 8.58 -25.56 -0.39
CA LYS A 145 8.89 -25.41 -1.81
C LYS A 145 7.65 -24.91 -2.53
N TYR A 146 7.80 -23.77 -3.21
CA TYR A 146 6.73 -23.17 -3.99
C TYR A 146 6.96 -23.39 -5.48
N GLN A 147 5.85 -23.44 -6.21
CA GLN A 147 5.84 -23.24 -7.65
C GLN A 147 5.09 -21.94 -7.93
N VAL A 148 5.69 -21.11 -8.79
CA VAL A 148 5.04 -19.92 -9.35
C VAL A 148 4.88 -20.16 -10.85
N GLU A 149 3.66 -20.03 -11.32
CA GLU A 149 3.29 -20.24 -12.72
C GLU A 149 2.80 -18.93 -13.32
N GLN A 150 3.26 -18.61 -14.52
CA GLN A 150 2.75 -17.49 -15.29
C GLN A 150 1.88 -18.01 -16.42
N VAL A 151 0.63 -17.57 -16.44
CA VAL A 151 -0.32 -17.86 -17.51
C VAL A 151 -0.58 -16.59 -18.29
N MET A 152 -0.51 -16.68 -19.63
CA MET A 152 -0.81 -15.57 -20.53
C MET A 152 -2.02 -15.95 -21.38
N ALA A 153 -2.98 -15.04 -21.48
CA ALA A 153 -4.15 -15.12 -22.35
C ALA A 153 -4.25 -13.84 -23.20
N GLN A 154 -5.17 -13.78 -24.16
CA GLN A 154 -5.20 -12.69 -25.17
C GLN A 154 -5.28 -11.28 -24.56
N ASP A 155 -5.96 -11.09 -23.44
CA ASP A 155 -6.17 -9.77 -22.83
C ASP A 155 -5.80 -9.72 -21.35
N ALA A 156 -5.30 -10.82 -20.80
CA ALA A 156 -4.98 -10.94 -19.39
C ALA A 156 -3.77 -11.85 -19.16
N SER A 157 -3.04 -11.54 -18.10
CA SER A 157 -1.98 -12.39 -17.55
C SER A 157 -2.34 -12.81 -16.15
N ALA A 158 -1.77 -13.91 -15.68
CA ALA A 158 -1.95 -14.37 -14.32
C ALA A 158 -0.64 -14.88 -13.73
N LEU A 159 -0.49 -14.67 -12.42
CA LEU A 159 0.49 -15.37 -11.58
C LEU A 159 -0.27 -16.29 -10.63
N ALA A 160 0.12 -17.56 -10.60
CA ALA A 160 -0.42 -18.55 -9.68
C ALA A 160 0.71 -19.11 -8.81
N VAL A 161 0.43 -19.25 -7.52
CA VAL A 161 1.37 -19.83 -6.54
C VAL A 161 0.77 -21.10 -5.98
N SER A 162 1.52 -22.18 -6.00
CA SER A 162 1.17 -23.47 -5.38
C SER A 162 2.26 -23.94 -4.41
N VAL A 163 1.87 -24.77 -3.45
CA VAL A 163 2.79 -25.48 -2.56
C VAL A 163 3.14 -26.83 -3.18
N LEU A 164 4.42 -27.02 -3.50
CA LEU A 164 4.92 -28.32 -3.99
C LEU A 164 5.16 -29.29 -2.83
N GLN A 165 5.87 -28.84 -1.81
CA GLN A 165 6.24 -29.64 -0.65
C GLN A 165 6.32 -28.76 0.60
N MET A 166 6.01 -29.37 1.75
CA MET A 166 6.24 -28.76 3.06
C MET A 166 7.07 -29.71 3.92
N ARG A 167 7.96 -29.13 4.71
CA ARG A 167 8.72 -29.87 5.74
C ARG A 167 8.75 -29.08 7.04
N ARG A 168 8.93 -29.82 8.13
CA ARG A 168 9.22 -29.24 9.45
C ARG A 168 10.33 -30.05 10.09
N ASP A 169 11.37 -29.36 10.55
CA ASP A 169 12.55 -29.99 11.13
C ASP A 169 13.11 -31.14 10.25
N GLY A 170 13.09 -30.93 8.92
CA GLY A 170 13.55 -31.90 7.93
C GLY A 170 12.51 -32.96 7.53
N VAL A 171 11.39 -33.11 8.24
CA VAL A 171 10.36 -34.12 7.95
C VAL A 171 9.32 -33.55 6.97
N ILE A 172 9.19 -34.20 5.81
CA ILE A 172 8.19 -33.85 4.77
C ILE A 172 6.80 -34.35 5.19
N PHE A 173 5.80 -33.53 5.00
CA PHE A 173 4.41 -33.86 5.25
C PHE A 173 3.47 -33.29 4.16
N THR A 174 2.28 -33.89 4.05
CA THR A 174 1.26 -33.43 3.11
C THR A 174 0.50 -32.24 3.72
N PRO A 175 0.50 -31.05 3.07
CA PRO A 175 -0.24 -29.90 3.55
C PRO A 175 -1.76 -30.13 3.42
N SER A 176 -2.51 -29.64 4.40
CA SER A 176 -3.96 -29.56 4.32
C SER A 176 -4.39 -28.48 3.31
N VAL A 177 -5.66 -28.51 2.86
CA VAL A 177 -6.21 -27.43 2.00
C VAL A 177 -6.09 -26.08 2.67
N SER A 178 -6.30 -26.02 3.99
CA SER A 178 -6.14 -24.80 4.78
C SER A 178 -4.68 -24.31 4.79
N ASP A 179 -3.71 -25.21 4.87
CA ASP A 179 -2.29 -24.85 4.77
C ASP A 179 -1.95 -24.35 3.36
N LYS A 180 -2.44 -25.04 2.32
CA LYS A 180 -2.27 -24.62 0.93
C LYS A 180 -2.82 -23.20 0.75
N GLN A 181 -4.07 -22.96 1.14
CA GLN A 181 -4.68 -21.61 1.04
C GLN A 181 -3.86 -20.57 1.77
N ARG A 182 -3.44 -20.85 3.00
CA ARG A 182 -2.67 -19.93 3.82
C ARG A 182 -1.34 -19.54 3.17
N TYR A 183 -0.55 -20.54 2.82
CA TYR A 183 0.82 -20.31 2.37
C TYR A 183 0.90 -19.83 0.92
N THR A 184 0.01 -20.29 0.04
CA THR A 184 -0.03 -19.80 -1.35
C THR A 184 -0.51 -18.37 -1.41
N SER A 185 -1.58 -18.01 -0.68
CA SER A 185 -2.10 -16.64 -0.63
C SER A 185 -1.08 -15.68 -0.05
N GLU A 186 -0.42 -16.06 1.05
CA GLU A 186 0.59 -15.22 1.68
C GLU A 186 1.81 -15.00 0.78
N ARG A 187 2.29 -16.07 0.12
CA ARG A 187 3.41 -15.96 -0.81
C ARG A 187 3.06 -15.09 -2.02
N LEU A 188 1.88 -15.28 -2.60
CA LEU A 188 1.40 -14.47 -3.72
C LEU A 188 1.28 -13.00 -3.32
N ASN A 189 0.63 -12.70 -2.21
CA ASN A 189 0.46 -11.33 -1.72
C ASN A 189 1.82 -10.65 -1.49
N ARG A 190 2.78 -11.35 -0.91
CA ARG A 190 4.14 -10.84 -0.69
C ARG A 190 4.85 -10.52 -2.02
N ILE A 191 4.81 -11.45 -2.98
CA ILE A 191 5.41 -11.26 -4.30
C ILE A 191 4.80 -10.02 -4.97
N VAL A 192 3.47 -9.97 -5.07
CA VAL A 192 2.77 -8.87 -5.76
C VAL A 192 3.01 -7.54 -5.06
N SER A 193 2.94 -7.48 -3.72
CA SER A 193 3.22 -6.26 -2.96
C SER A 193 4.64 -5.75 -3.16
N ALA A 194 5.64 -6.65 -3.17
CA ALA A 194 7.04 -6.27 -3.36
C ALA A 194 7.29 -5.77 -4.79
N LEU A 195 6.74 -6.43 -5.80
CA LEU A 195 6.82 -5.98 -7.20
C LEU A 195 6.14 -4.63 -7.41
N THR A 196 4.96 -4.43 -6.82
CA THR A 196 4.25 -3.13 -6.85
C THR A 196 5.09 -2.03 -6.21
N SER A 197 5.67 -2.30 -5.04
CA SER A 197 6.51 -1.33 -4.31
C SER A 197 7.77 -0.99 -5.10
N ALA A 198 8.44 -1.99 -5.69
CA ALA A 198 9.62 -1.78 -6.52
C ALA A 198 9.30 -0.97 -7.78
N TYR A 199 8.19 -1.27 -8.44
CA TYR A 199 7.71 -0.51 -9.61
C TYR A 199 7.40 0.94 -9.26
N ASN A 200 6.64 1.18 -8.19
CA ASN A 200 6.30 2.53 -7.75
C ASN A 200 7.54 3.34 -7.39
N LYS A 201 8.50 2.72 -6.70
CA LYS A 201 9.79 3.37 -6.40
C LYS A 201 10.55 3.72 -7.67
N GLN A 202 10.64 2.79 -8.62
CA GLN A 202 11.28 3.05 -9.92
C GLN A 202 10.59 4.19 -10.68
N GLN A 203 9.26 4.26 -10.68
CA GLN A 203 8.52 5.36 -11.29
C GLN A 203 8.79 6.69 -10.59
N GLN A 204 8.89 6.70 -9.26
CA GLN A 204 9.29 7.89 -8.50
C GLN A 204 10.73 8.32 -8.82
N ASP A 205 11.67 7.39 -8.87
CA ASP A 205 13.07 7.67 -9.18
C ASP A 205 13.22 8.21 -10.61
N LEU A 206 12.52 7.60 -11.59
CA LEU A 206 12.48 8.09 -12.97
C LEU A 206 11.83 9.47 -13.07
N SER A 207 10.74 9.71 -12.33
CA SER A 207 10.09 11.00 -12.29
C SER A 207 10.97 12.06 -11.62
N SER A 208 11.70 11.70 -10.58
CA SER A 208 12.67 12.58 -9.91
C SER A 208 13.90 12.86 -10.80
N ALA A 209 14.38 11.86 -11.53
CA ALA A 209 15.50 12.00 -12.46
C ALA A 209 15.14 12.78 -13.74
N SER A 210 13.87 12.71 -14.19
CA SER A 210 13.37 13.40 -15.36
C SER A 210 12.90 14.84 -15.10
N VAL A 211 13.18 15.41 -13.93
CA VAL A 211 12.85 16.79 -13.58
C VAL A 211 13.78 17.75 -14.31
N GLY A 212 13.74 17.66 -15.63
CA GLY A 212 14.14 18.73 -16.56
C GLY A 212 13.16 19.90 -16.52
N ALA A 213 13.21 20.73 -17.52
CA ALA A 213 12.29 21.85 -17.70
C ALA A 213 10.82 21.39 -17.61
N VAL A 214 10.06 21.99 -16.72
CA VAL A 214 8.62 21.72 -16.57
C VAL A 214 7.86 22.70 -17.47
N ALA A 215 7.11 22.16 -18.44
CA ALA A 215 6.18 22.95 -19.21
C ALA A 215 4.99 23.36 -18.30
N SER A 216 4.71 24.65 -18.27
CA SER A 216 3.60 25.18 -17.48
C SER A 216 2.88 26.30 -18.22
N GLN A 217 1.62 26.50 -17.88
CA GLN A 217 0.73 27.50 -18.48
C GLN A 217 -0.19 28.12 -17.45
N ILE A 218 -0.40 29.42 -17.53
CA ILE A 218 -1.39 30.12 -16.72
C ILE A 218 -2.78 29.83 -17.32
N ILE A 219 -3.70 29.32 -16.50
CA ILE A 219 -5.05 28.96 -16.88
C ILE A 219 -6.07 29.56 -15.93
N GLN A 220 -7.36 29.47 -16.30
CA GLN A 220 -8.48 29.57 -15.37
C GLN A 220 -8.88 28.14 -14.97
N ASP A 221 -8.96 27.88 -13.67
CA ASP A 221 -9.42 26.58 -13.17
C ASP A 221 -10.95 26.43 -13.32
N LEU A 222 -11.50 25.29 -12.91
CA LEU A 222 -12.93 24.99 -12.96
C LEU A 222 -13.78 25.96 -12.12
N ASN A 223 -13.18 26.64 -11.16
CA ASN A 223 -13.82 27.66 -10.31
C ASN A 223 -13.62 29.09 -10.84
N GLY A 224 -13.02 29.24 -12.02
CA GLY A 224 -12.69 30.54 -12.61
C GLY A 224 -11.53 31.26 -11.91
N GLN A 225 -10.71 30.52 -11.14
CA GLN A 225 -9.55 31.08 -10.45
C GLN A 225 -8.32 31.03 -11.35
N THR A 226 -7.47 32.04 -11.30
CA THR A 226 -6.18 32.00 -11.99
C THR A 226 -5.27 30.96 -11.34
N ALA A 227 -4.81 30.00 -12.12
CA ALA A 227 -3.98 28.88 -11.67
C ALA A 227 -2.79 28.69 -12.62
N LEU A 228 -1.73 28.07 -12.13
CA LEU A 228 -0.61 27.59 -12.94
C LEU A 228 -0.78 26.08 -13.17
N ALA A 229 -1.12 25.70 -14.40
CA ALA A 229 -1.10 24.31 -14.83
C ALA A 229 0.33 23.89 -15.16
N MET A 230 0.72 22.70 -14.71
CA MET A 230 2.05 22.13 -14.88
C MET A 230 1.90 20.73 -15.52
N ASN A 231 2.66 20.46 -16.57
CA ASN A 231 2.61 19.16 -17.25
C ASN A 231 3.48 18.12 -16.54
N VAL A 232 3.22 17.95 -15.26
CA VAL A 232 3.90 17.00 -14.36
C VAL A 232 2.91 16.50 -13.32
N ASN A 233 3.20 15.31 -12.76
CA ASN A 233 2.40 14.75 -11.68
C ASN A 233 2.55 15.55 -10.37
N PHE A 234 1.68 15.23 -9.40
CA PHE A 234 1.65 15.90 -8.10
C PHE A 234 3.02 15.95 -7.40
N GLY A 235 3.74 14.83 -7.33
CA GLY A 235 5.02 14.75 -6.61
C GLY A 235 6.08 15.69 -7.21
N GLN A 236 6.20 15.71 -8.54
CA GLN A 236 7.09 16.60 -9.28
C GLN A 236 6.71 18.08 -9.11
N ALA A 237 5.40 18.39 -9.20
CA ALA A 237 4.88 19.73 -8.96
C ALA A 237 5.21 20.20 -7.53
N TRP A 238 5.00 19.31 -6.54
CA TRP A 238 5.30 19.59 -5.14
C TRP A 238 6.76 19.98 -4.91
N GLU A 239 7.70 19.19 -5.42
CA GLU A 239 9.14 19.44 -5.28
C GLU A 239 9.59 20.72 -6.00
N LYS A 240 9.17 20.87 -7.28
CA LYS A 240 9.54 22.05 -8.08
C LYS A 240 9.03 23.35 -7.47
N LEU A 241 7.78 23.36 -7.03
CA LEU A 241 7.21 24.51 -6.34
C LEU A 241 7.90 24.79 -5.01
N GLY A 242 8.27 23.73 -4.25
CA GLY A 242 9.05 23.87 -3.03
C GLY A 242 10.36 24.61 -3.23
N SER A 243 11.03 24.38 -4.35
CA SER A 243 12.28 25.03 -4.74
C SER A 243 12.09 26.41 -5.37
N ALA A 244 10.97 26.68 -6.04
CA ALA A 244 10.68 27.92 -6.74
C ALA A 244 10.10 29.00 -5.82
N LEU A 245 9.20 28.64 -4.90
CA LEU A 245 8.48 29.55 -4.01
C LEU A 245 9.41 30.48 -3.21
N PRO A 246 10.49 30.02 -2.56
CA PRO A 246 11.38 30.91 -1.84
C PRO A 246 12.05 31.94 -2.75
N LYS A 247 12.31 31.60 -4.01
CA LYS A 247 12.95 32.49 -4.99
C LYS A 247 12.04 33.64 -5.44
N VAL A 248 10.71 33.43 -5.35
CA VAL A 248 9.70 34.48 -5.65
C VAL A 248 9.17 35.15 -4.37
N GLY A 249 9.88 35.01 -3.24
CA GLY A 249 9.56 35.70 -2.00
C GLY A 249 8.57 34.99 -1.08
N PHE A 250 8.14 33.74 -1.38
CA PHE A 250 7.24 32.95 -0.54
C PHE A 250 8.02 31.94 0.32
N ALA A 251 8.24 32.25 1.58
CA ALA A 251 8.80 31.30 2.54
C ALA A 251 7.73 30.30 2.99
N ILE A 252 8.02 29.00 2.90
CA ILE A 252 7.13 27.92 3.36
C ILE A 252 7.15 27.89 4.89
N LYS A 253 6.00 28.01 5.54
CA LYS A 253 5.81 28.00 6.99
C LYS A 253 5.38 26.64 7.49
N SER A 254 4.41 26.04 6.85
CA SER A 254 3.93 24.70 7.13
C SER A 254 3.48 24.04 5.84
N GLU A 255 3.46 22.70 5.84
CA GLU A 255 3.03 21.95 4.69
C GLU A 255 2.34 20.64 5.09
N THR A 256 1.35 20.25 4.29
CA THR A 256 0.64 18.97 4.40
C THR A 256 0.60 18.33 3.01
N ALA A 257 1.63 17.55 2.69
CA ALA A 257 1.82 16.97 1.36
C ALA A 257 0.61 16.15 0.92
N GLY A 258 0.03 15.30 1.78
CA GLY A 258 -1.13 14.49 1.45
C GLY A 258 -2.41 15.28 1.13
N LYS A 259 -2.45 16.57 1.45
CA LYS A 259 -3.54 17.48 1.09
C LYS A 259 -3.16 18.45 -0.03
N GLY A 260 -1.92 18.42 -0.50
CA GLY A 260 -1.43 19.38 -1.49
C GLY A 260 -1.35 20.83 -0.99
N TYR A 261 -1.28 21.02 0.33
CA TYR A 261 -1.41 22.32 0.98
C TYR A 261 -0.08 22.82 1.53
N ARG A 262 0.21 24.13 1.32
CA ARG A 262 1.28 24.87 1.98
C ARG A 262 0.80 26.21 2.49
N GLU A 263 1.21 26.54 3.71
CA GLU A 263 1.11 27.88 4.24
C GLU A 263 2.41 28.63 3.91
N LEU A 264 2.25 29.82 3.36
CA LEU A 264 3.34 30.62 2.84
C LEU A 264 3.39 31.98 3.55
N LYS A 265 4.58 32.49 3.75
CA LYS A 265 4.78 33.90 4.14
C LYS A 265 5.46 34.63 2.99
N TYR A 266 4.77 35.60 2.43
CA TYR A 266 5.30 36.44 1.40
C TYR A 266 6.06 37.62 2.01
N SER A 267 7.24 37.93 1.43
CA SER A 267 8.03 39.10 1.67
C SER A 267 8.46 39.66 0.31
N ALA A 268 8.10 40.91 0.05
CA ALA A 268 8.38 41.56 -1.23
C ALA A 268 9.89 41.56 -1.56
N LEU A 269 10.19 41.13 -2.77
CA LEU A 269 11.55 41.20 -3.33
C LEU A 269 11.76 42.54 -4.02
N LYS A 270 13.04 42.87 -4.33
CA LYS A 270 13.39 44.06 -5.09
C LYS A 270 12.95 43.91 -6.56
N LYS A 271 12.70 45.02 -7.23
CA LYS A 271 12.32 45.05 -8.65
C LYS A 271 13.33 44.33 -9.55
N GLU A 272 14.61 44.45 -9.24
CA GLU A 272 15.69 43.82 -10.00
C GLU A 272 15.65 42.29 -9.94
N ASP A 273 15.15 41.72 -8.83
CA ASP A 273 15.00 40.28 -8.66
C ASP A 273 13.89 39.74 -9.61
N TRP A 274 12.78 40.46 -9.70
CA TRP A 274 11.68 40.13 -10.61
C TRP A 274 12.09 40.22 -12.08
N LEU A 275 12.82 41.27 -12.46
CA LEU A 275 13.36 41.42 -13.80
C LEU A 275 14.29 40.26 -14.18
N ARG A 276 15.11 39.76 -13.23
CA ARG A 276 15.98 38.59 -13.45
C ARG A 276 15.18 37.30 -13.65
N MET A 277 13.99 37.19 -13.08
CA MET A 277 13.07 36.09 -13.29
C MET A 277 12.21 36.23 -14.57
N GLY A 278 12.39 37.34 -15.30
CA GLY A 278 11.72 37.58 -16.59
C GLY A 278 10.29 38.12 -16.46
N THR A 279 10.00 38.80 -15.35
CA THR A 279 8.70 39.42 -15.13
C THR A 279 8.84 40.75 -14.38
N GLU A 280 7.79 41.52 -14.30
CA GLU A 280 7.75 42.79 -13.55
C GLU A 280 7.38 42.52 -12.07
N LEU A 281 7.67 43.53 -11.22
CA LEU A 281 7.27 43.51 -9.81
C LEU A 281 5.75 43.40 -9.68
N PRO A 282 5.23 42.33 -9.00
CA PRO A 282 3.80 42.22 -8.73
C PRO A 282 3.37 43.17 -7.63
N GLU A 283 2.13 43.63 -7.70
CA GLU A 283 1.48 44.36 -6.61
C GLU A 283 0.91 43.34 -5.62
N LEU A 284 1.72 42.96 -4.64
CA LEU A 284 1.35 41.99 -3.62
C LEU A 284 1.81 42.46 -2.25
N GLU A 285 0.92 42.42 -1.26
CA GLU A 285 1.22 42.82 0.10
C GLU A 285 2.01 41.73 0.86
N ASN A 286 2.91 42.16 1.75
CA ASN A 286 3.56 41.24 2.66
C ASN A 286 2.55 40.62 3.60
N GLY A 287 2.56 39.30 3.73
CA GLY A 287 1.57 38.63 4.57
C GLY A 287 1.59 37.11 4.45
N THR A 288 0.56 36.51 5.00
CA THR A 288 0.33 35.06 4.93
C THR A 288 -0.49 34.72 3.70
N TYR A 289 -0.08 33.69 3.00
CA TYR A 289 -0.74 33.13 1.82
C TYR A 289 -0.88 31.63 1.96
N GLN A 290 -1.70 31.05 1.14
CA GLN A 290 -1.93 29.61 1.08
C GLN A 290 -1.71 29.14 -0.35
N MET A 291 -1.13 27.98 -0.50
CA MET A 291 -0.99 27.32 -1.80
C MET A 291 -1.71 25.98 -1.77
N GLN A 292 -2.50 25.72 -2.79
CA GLN A 292 -3.15 24.44 -3.00
C GLN A 292 -2.75 23.87 -4.35
N ILE A 293 -2.27 22.63 -4.35
CA ILE A 293 -2.03 21.83 -5.57
C ILE A 293 -3.18 20.85 -5.74
N SER A 294 -3.71 20.79 -6.95
CA SER A 294 -4.70 19.80 -7.40
C SER A 294 -4.04 18.83 -8.36
N ASP A 295 -4.24 17.53 -8.12
CA ASP A 295 -3.74 16.45 -8.96
C ASP A 295 -4.73 16.10 -10.07
N HIS A 296 -4.25 16.02 -11.31
CA HIS A 296 -5.00 15.63 -12.49
C HIS A 296 -4.30 14.45 -13.21
N GLY A 297 -3.63 13.58 -12.43
CA GLY A 297 -2.89 12.43 -12.91
C GLY A 297 -1.54 12.80 -13.52
N ARG A 298 -1.47 13.04 -14.84
CA ARG A 298 -0.23 13.46 -15.51
C ARG A 298 0.03 14.96 -15.46
N GLN A 299 -0.92 15.73 -14.99
CA GLN A 299 -0.86 17.18 -14.86
C GLN A 299 -1.21 17.58 -13.44
N SER A 300 -0.74 18.73 -13.02
CA SER A 300 -1.10 19.34 -11.75
C SER A 300 -1.45 20.81 -11.97
N SER A 301 -2.33 21.35 -11.14
CA SER A 301 -2.59 22.78 -11.12
C SER A 301 -2.34 23.35 -9.73
N VAL A 302 -1.86 24.57 -9.66
CA VAL A 302 -1.58 25.26 -8.39
C VAL A 302 -2.31 26.59 -8.35
N VAL A 303 -2.94 26.84 -7.20
CA VAL A 303 -3.59 28.11 -6.86
C VAL A 303 -2.92 28.68 -5.61
N ILE A 304 -2.59 29.96 -5.63
CA ILE A 304 -2.13 30.69 -4.46
C ILE A 304 -3.25 31.64 -4.05
N SER A 305 -3.59 31.65 -2.77
CA SER A 305 -4.67 32.47 -2.18
C SER A 305 -4.12 33.32 -1.03
N ASP A 306 -4.79 34.42 -0.73
CA ASP A 306 -4.52 35.19 0.48
C ASP A 306 -5.00 34.46 1.75
N GLU A 307 -4.79 35.03 2.92
CA GLU A 307 -5.18 34.48 4.22
C GLU A 307 -6.69 34.25 4.33
N LYS A 308 -7.52 34.98 3.56
CA LYS A 308 -8.97 34.85 3.53
C LYS A 308 -9.46 33.80 2.52
N GLY A 309 -8.53 33.10 1.85
CA GLY A 309 -8.85 32.11 0.83
C GLY A 309 -9.21 32.69 -0.54
N LYS A 310 -9.04 33.99 -0.76
CA LYS A 310 -9.25 34.59 -2.06
C LYS A 310 -8.02 34.33 -2.96
N ALA A 311 -8.24 33.64 -4.07
CA ALA A 311 -7.19 33.35 -5.04
C ALA A 311 -6.58 34.63 -5.61
N LEU A 312 -5.27 34.61 -5.83
CA LEU A 312 -4.58 35.66 -6.56
C LEU A 312 -5.18 35.78 -7.98
N SER A 313 -5.33 37.00 -8.45
CA SER A 313 -5.95 37.28 -9.75
C SER A 313 -5.31 38.51 -10.43
N GLY A 314 -5.64 38.70 -11.70
CA GLY A 314 -5.16 39.83 -12.48
C GLY A 314 -3.64 39.79 -12.72
N ASP A 315 -3.06 40.99 -12.93
CA ASP A 315 -1.65 41.14 -13.31
C ASP A 315 -0.69 40.61 -12.24
N SER A 316 -1.02 40.75 -10.97
CA SER A 316 -0.19 40.25 -9.87
C SER A 316 -0.08 38.73 -9.89
N ALA A 317 -1.19 38.01 -10.09
CA ALA A 317 -1.18 36.58 -10.25
C ALA A 317 -0.39 36.16 -11.49
N ALA A 318 -0.62 36.81 -12.62
CA ALA A 318 0.08 36.53 -13.87
C ALA A 318 1.61 36.66 -13.72
N ARG A 319 2.08 37.75 -13.09
CA ARG A 319 3.51 37.98 -12.84
C ARG A 319 4.15 36.96 -11.93
N ILE A 320 3.46 36.57 -10.83
CA ILE A 320 3.93 35.56 -9.89
C ILE A 320 4.01 34.18 -10.57
N TYR A 321 2.94 33.77 -11.24
CA TYR A 321 2.92 32.48 -11.94
C TYR A 321 3.89 32.44 -13.12
N GLN A 322 4.11 33.55 -13.81
CA GLN A 322 5.14 33.64 -14.87
C GLN A 322 6.55 33.48 -14.29
N ALA A 323 6.85 34.12 -13.16
CA ALA A 323 8.14 33.96 -12.49
C ALA A 323 8.37 32.51 -12.05
N ILE A 324 7.34 31.89 -11.44
CA ILE A 324 7.39 30.47 -11.05
C ILE A 324 7.61 29.59 -12.31
N SER A 325 6.84 29.81 -13.36
CA SER A 325 6.96 29.12 -14.65
C SER A 325 8.40 29.20 -15.20
N ASN A 326 8.98 30.39 -15.22
CA ASN A 326 10.35 30.60 -15.71
C ASN A 326 11.41 29.92 -14.84
N LEU A 327 11.17 29.76 -13.54
CA LEU A 327 12.07 29.10 -12.60
C LEU A 327 12.00 27.57 -12.71
N ILE A 328 10.82 27.00 -12.97
CA ILE A 328 10.63 25.56 -13.09
C ILE A 328 10.93 25.03 -14.51
N ALA A 329 10.98 25.92 -15.49
CA ALA A 329 11.36 25.63 -16.86
C ALA A 329 12.89 25.48 -17.06
N ARG A 330 13.65 25.71 -15.99
CA ARG A 330 15.11 25.57 -15.95
C ARG A 330 15.50 24.30 -15.21
#